data_3f9ecdc6f8ad382b52be1b771b3182e6
#
_entry.id   3f9ecdc6f8ad382b52be1b771b3182e6
#
_cell.length_a   1.000
_cell.length_b   1.000
_cell.length_c   1.000
_cell.angle_alpha   90.00
_cell.angle_beta   90.00
_cell.angle_gamma   90.00
#
_symmetry.space_group_name_H-M   'P 1'
#
loop_
_entity.id
_entity.type
_entity.pdbx_description
1 polymer ?
#
loop_
_entity_poly.entity_id
_entity_poly.type
_entity_poly.pdbx_seq_one_letter_code
_entity_poly.pdbx_strand_id
1 'polypeptide(L)'
;MIKQHYYTREKRGIYSDNPGYDTVAKSMGLSDEFVKEVLHKYCFYEIPVELLNESNYDKFPKAFTVFNIPSGEMIIGRTSFVPKDFEGKRSTFFTHNYVLGRKEKEEFIKNPDKIIYVDGFKNSYNIAYGGVLEDIRSIEMESMEMGFSSFQDLLTKLKIEENTFKEIVMACFISVLQNRKIYIILDVDVSMLSFYAKELLKFIYRSLPYAVREKLGFITYTKDYKSREFIHIEFVSRSGIKSINTDINAGYLFDFVRDRFLKEGIKTEQHEYLDFVVRNMKDTEKINDFIEKVSNFCLDSLNINEYDDFCKILLTSEEEAAFRNDEEGKIKLFESITKNEKLLAEFIRTNKQNEKVSKSLREYANYLIEKCTNFEEYFQIVEFCFIISSKFIGILAEELEEKSVKLFSPSICMANEFVFADEKNFNAKIQA
;
A
#
# COMPACT_ATOMS: atom_id res chain seq x y z
N MET A 1 16.07 -8.76 15.67
CA MET A 1 16.67 -10.02 15.15
C MET A 1 15.62 -10.77 14.35
N ILE A 2 15.99 -11.26 13.18
CA ILE A 2 15.10 -11.93 12.24
C ILE A 2 15.13 -13.42 12.53
N LYS A 3 13.96 -14.00 12.73
CA LYS A 3 13.81 -15.43 13.03
C LYS A 3 13.69 -16.24 11.75
N GLN A 4 14.02 -17.52 11.81
CA GLN A 4 14.03 -18.43 10.67
C GLN A 4 13.15 -19.67 10.93
N HIS A 5 12.56 -20.21 9.86
CA HIS A 5 11.75 -21.41 9.92
C HIS A 5 11.92 -22.23 8.64
N TYR A 6 12.20 -23.55 8.79
CA TYR A 6 12.35 -24.51 7.70
C TYR A 6 11.29 -25.58 7.76
N TYR A 7 10.64 -25.83 6.62
CA TYR A 7 9.57 -26.81 6.49
C TYR A 7 9.77 -27.65 5.24
N THR A 8 9.69 -28.95 5.37
CA THR A 8 9.81 -29.90 4.26
C THR A 8 9.28 -31.28 4.69
N ARG A 9 9.27 -32.22 3.72
CA ARG A 9 9.04 -33.62 3.99
C ARG A 9 10.33 -34.29 4.43
N GLU A 10 10.34 -34.88 5.64
CA GLU A 10 11.50 -35.55 6.22
C GLU A 10 11.06 -36.79 7.03
N LYS A 11 12.02 -37.63 7.43
CA LYS A 11 11.76 -38.83 8.25
C LYS A 11 11.20 -38.50 9.65
N ARG A 12 11.47 -37.32 10.16
CA ARG A 12 10.89 -36.73 11.38
C ARG A 12 10.99 -35.22 11.33
N GLY A 13 10.12 -34.54 12.03
CA GLY A 13 10.17 -33.10 12.24
C GLY A 13 10.29 -32.73 13.72
N ILE A 14 10.02 -31.48 14.04
CA ILE A 14 9.96 -30.99 15.43
C ILE A 14 8.69 -31.46 16.13
N TYR A 15 7.60 -31.60 15.39
CA TYR A 15 6.26 -31.90 15.94
C TYR A 15 5.80 -33.34 15.72
N SER A 16 6.53 -34.11 14.90
CA SER A 16 6.21 -35.49 14.59
C SER A 16 7.47 -36.34 14.44
N ASP A 17 7.49 -37.49 15.10
CA ASP A 17 8.52 -38.53 14.88
C ASP A 17 8.23 -39.38 13.64
N ASN A 18 7.06 -39.21 13.01
CA ASN A 18 6.68 -39.96 11.83
C ASN A 18 7.12 -39.28 10.53
N PRO A 19 7.45 -40.02 9.46
CA PRO A 19 7.78 -39.48 8.17
C PRO A 19 6.63 -38.65 7.59
N GLY A 20 6.89 -37.39 7.26
CA GLY A 20 5.86 -36.49 6.76
C GLY A 20 6.36 -35.06 6.52
N TYR A 21 5.43 -34.18 6.18
CA TYR A 21 5.67 -32.76 6.11
C TYR A 21 5.62 -32.16 7.53
N ASP A 22 6.69 -31.52 7.93
CA ASP A 22 6.78 -30.87 9.24
C ASP A 22 7.84 -29.77 9.24
N THR A 23 7.86 -28.96 10.30
CA THR A 23 8.98 -28.09 10.64
C THR A 23 10.19 -28.93 10.97
N VAL A 24 11.28 -28.77 10.23
CA VAL A 24 12.54 -29.50 10.48
C VAL A 24 13.52 -28.69 11.31
N ALA A 25 13.43 -27.37 11.28
CA ALA A 25 14.20 -26.47 12.13
C ALA A 25 13.51 -25.10 12.24
N LYS A 26 13.65 -24.43 13.39
CA LYS A 26 13.14 -23.07 13.62
C LYS A 26 13.97 -22.32 14.66
N SER A 27 13.92 -20.98 14.63
CA SER A 27 14.43 -20.13 15.70
C SER A 27 13.69 -20.38 17.01
N MET A 28 14.41 -20.39 18.13
CA MET A 28 13.82 -20.65 19.46
C MET A 28 12.70 -19.66 19.82
N GLY A 29 12.81 -18.42 19.38
CA GLY A 29 11.82 -17.38 19.64
C GLY A 29 10.50 -17.51 18.85
N LEU A 30 10.32 -18.55 18.01
CA LEU A 30 9.04 -18.84 17.34
C LEU A 30 8.24 -19.84 18.18
N SER A 31 7.05 -19.41 18.67
CA SER A 31 6.18 -20.32 19.41
C SER A 31 5.63 -21.41 18.51
N ASP A 32 5.33 -22.57 19.10
CA ASP A 32 4.78 -23.71 18.36
C ASP A 32 3.40 -23.41 17.79
N GLU A 33 2.61 -22.65 18.51
CA GLU A 33 1.30 -22.19 18.05
C GLU A 33 1.42 -21.32 16.81
N PHE A 34 2.30 -20.31 16.84
CA PHE A 34 2.56 -19.44 15.69
C PHE A 34 3.02 -20.23 14.45
N VAL A 35 3.91 -21.19 14.64
CA VAL A 35 4.40 -22.02 13.53
C VAL A 35 3.28 -22.85 12.93
N LYS A 36 2.47 -23.54 13.77
CA LYS A 36 1.38 -24.41 13.29
C LYS A 36 0.21 -23.65 12.71
N GLU A 37 -0.23 -22.58 13.40
CA GLU A 37 -1.45 -21.85 13.02
C GLU A 37 -1.20 -20.80 11.92
N VAL A 38 0.02 -20.30 11.78
CA VAL A 38 0.35 -19.30 10.79
C VAL A 38 1.27 -19.87 9.71
N LEU A 39 2.51 -20.25 10.03
CA LEU A 39 3.51 -20.54 9.00
C LEU A 39 3.17 -21.78 8.17
N HIS A 40 2.68 -22.86 8.78
CA HIS A 40 2.35 -24.10 8.05
C HIS A 40 1.31 -23.90 6.95
N LYS A 41 0.35 -22.98 7.13
CA LYS A 41 -0.69 -22.69 6.13
C LYS A 41 -0.14 -22.14 4.82
N TYR A 42 1.08 -21.57 4.86
CA TYR A 42 1.75 -20.99 3.69
C TYR A 42 2.95 -21.81 3.19
N CYS A 43 3.21 -22.97 3.80
CA CYS A 43 4.23 -23.92 3.38
C CYS A 43 3.63 -24.96 2.43
N PHE A 44 3.51 -24.62 1.16
CA PHE A 44 2.96 -25.51 0.12
C PHE A 44 3.64 -25.25 -1.22
N TYR A 45 3.62 -26.28 -2.08
CA TYR A 45 4.05 -26.19 -3.45
C TYR A 45 3.36 -27.26 -4.29
N GLU A 46 2.85 -26.87 -5.44
CA GLU A 46 2.30 -27.78 -6.43
C GLU A 46 3.04 -27.62 -7.75
N ILE A 47 3.44 -28.74 -8.36
CA ILE A 47 4.20 -28.73 -9.62
C ILE A 47 3.31 -28.16 -10.74
N PRO A 48 3.83 -27.19 -11.54
CA PRO A 48 3.10 -26.73 -12.73
C PRO A 48 2.82 -27.87 -13.69
N VAL A 49 1.63 -27.89 -14.29
CA VAL A 49 1.25 -28.95 -15.27
C VAL A 49 2.22 -28.95 -16.45
N GLU A 50 2.70 -27.78 -16.84
CA GLU A 50 3.64 -27.57 -17.95
C GLU A 50 5.01 -28.24 -17.71
N LEU A 51 5.38 -28.48 -16.45
CA LEU A 51 6.68 -29.02 -16.06
C LEU A 51 6.64 -30.46 -15.49
N LEU A 52 5.50 -31.16 -15.62
CA LEU A 52 5.36 -32.51 -15.09
C LEU A 52 6.42 -33.52 -15.66
N ASN A 53 6.85 -33.31 -16.90
CA ASN A 53 7.86 -34.15 -17.57
C ASN A 53 9.22 -33.45 -17.73
N GLU A 54 9.43 -32.31 -17.04
CA GLU A 54 10.68 -31.57 -17.12
C GLU A 54 11.74 -32.22 -16.22
N SER A 55 12.92 -32.45 -16.78
CA SER A 55 14.08 -33.02 -16.07
C SER A 55 15.06 -31.95 -15.56
N ASN A 56 14.98 -30.73 -16.11
CA ASN A 56 15.76 -29.60 -15.61
C ASN A 56 14.99 -28.91 -14.48
N TYR A 57 15.36 -29.22 -13.25
CA TYR A 57 14.69 -28.73 -12.05
C TYR A 57 14.89 -27.23 -11.77
N ASP A 58 15.85 -26.57 -12.41
CA ASP A 58 16.04 -25.13 -12.33
C ASP A 58 14.91 -24.34 -13.00
N LYS A 59 14.15 -24.97 -13.88
CA LYS A 59 12.97 -24.39 -14.51
C LYS A 59 11.75 -24.32 -13.59
N PHE A 60 11.77 -25.01 -12.46
CA PHE A 60 10.61 -24.99 -11.55
C PHE A 60 10.54 -23.65 -10.83
N PRO A 61 9.40 -22.92 -10.95
CA PRO A 61 9.29 -21.59 -10.34
C PRO A 61 9.43 -21.69 -8.82
N LYS A 62 10.26 -20.82 -8.24
CA LYS A 62 10.36 -20.70 -6.79
C LYS A 62 9.24 -19.76 -6.30
N ALA A 63 8.31 -20.27 -5.51
CA ALA A 63 7.24 -19.46 -4.97
C ALA A 63 7.79 -18.54 -3.87
N PHE A 64 7.85 -17.24 -4.16
CA PHE A 64 8.22 -16.21 -3.20
C PHE A 64 6.94 -15.64 -2.59
N THR A 65 6.86 -15.64 -1.27
CA THR A 65 5.65 -15.28 -0.51
C THR A 65 5.98 -14.20 0.51
N VAL A 66 5.19 -13.14 0.54
CA VAL A 66 5.29 -12.10 1.56
C VAL A 66 3.90 -11.83 2.11
N PHE A 67 3.77 -11.76 3.42
CA PHE A 67 2.53 -11.35 4.07
C PHE A 67 2.77 -10.78 5.46
N ASN A 68 1.81 -9.99 5.90
CA ASN A 68 1.80 -9.35 7.20
C ASN A 68 0.65 -9.93 8.02
N ILE A 69 0.87 -10.07 9.32
CA ILE A 69 -0.15 -10.57 10.25
C ILE A 69 -0.54 -9.51 11.28
N PRO A 70 -1.74 -9.60 11.87
CA PRO A 70 -2.25 -8.59 12.81
C PRO A 70 -1.38 -8.38 14.06
N SER A 71 -0.62 -9.39 14.50
CA SER A 71 0.32 -9.28 15.64
C SER A 71 1.54 -8.40 15.34
N GLY A 72 1.76 -8.04 14.05
CA GLY A 72 2.72 -7.05 13.61
C GLY A 72 3.94 -7.63 12.89
N GLU A 73 4.10 -8.95 12.81
CA GLU A 73 5.18 -9.58 12.07
C GLU A 73 4.95 -9.53 10.56
N MET A 74 6.06 -9.49 9.81
CA MET A 74 6.11 -9.73 8.37
C MET A 74 6.80 -11.06 8.12
N ILE A 75 6.20 -11.89 7.30
CA ILE A 75 6.77 -13.15 6.86
C ILE A 75 7.25 -13.00 5.41
N ILE A 76 8.51 -13.37 5.15
CA ILE A 76 9.09 -13.41 3.81
C ILE A 76 9.58 -14.83 3.59
N GLY A 77 8.91 -15.58 2.72
CA GLY A 77 9.18 -17.00 2.49
C GLY A 77 9.52 -17.31 1.04
N ARG A 78 10.30 -18.39 0.86
CA ARG A 78 10.52 -18.99 -0.44
C ARG A 78 10.30 -20.49 -0.35
N THR A 79 9.42 -21.00 -1.22
CA THR A 79 9.21 -22.43 -1.40
C THR A 79 9.80 -22.88 -2.72
N SER A 80 10.67 -23.87 -2.67
CA SER A 80 11.39 -24.42 -3.82
C SER A 80 11.03 -25.89 -4.00
N PHE A 81 10.90 -26.31 -5.26
CA PHE A 81 10.77 -27.71 -5.61
C PHE A 81 12.01 -28.51 -5.21
N VAL A 82 11.81 -29.73 -4.70
CA VAL A 82 12.87 -30.68 -4.37
C VAL A 82 12.58 -31.99 -5.10
N PRO A 83 13.47 -32.44 -6.01
CA PRO A 83 13.17 -33.57 -6.88
C PRO A 83 13.05 -34.89 -6.15
N LYS A 84 13.74 -35.07 -5.04
CA LYS A 84 13.73 -36.30 -4.25
C LYS A 84 13.66 -35.98 -2.77
N ASP A 85 12.72 -36.62 -2.08
CA ASP A 85 12.58 -36.57 -0.63
C ASP A 85 13.70 -37.36 0.07
N PHE A 86 13.69 -37.40 1.39
CA PHE A 86 14.68 -38.12 2.22
C PHE A 86 14.77 -39.62 1.90
N GLU A 87 13.75 -40.24 1.30
CA GLU A 87 13.76 -41.63 0.82
C GLU A 87 14.32 -41.77 -0.61
N GLY A 88 14.48 -40.66 -1.34
CA GLY A 88 14.87 -40.66 -2.74
C GLY A 88 13.77 -41.11 -3.72
N LYS A 89 12.55 -41.28 -3.27
CA LYS A 89 11.46 -41.92 -4.02
C LYS A 89 10.50 -40.98 -4.70
N ARG A 90 10.20 -39.82 -4.09
CA ARG A 90 9.20 -38.88 -4.59
C ARG A 90 9.68 -37.44 -4.53
N SER A 91 9.13 -36.60 -5.37
CA SER A 91 9.33 -35.16 -5.28
C SER A 91 8.66 -34.57 -4.06
N THR A 92 9.23 -33.50 -3.56
CA THR A 92 8.74 -32.74 -2.43
C THR A 92 9.04 -31.25 -2.63
N PHE A 93 8.96 -30.46 -1.57
CA PHE A 93 9.37 -29.07 -1.57
C PHE A 93 10.05 -28.70 -0.25
N PHE A 94 10.79 -27.60 -0.28
CA PHE A 94 11.42 -27.00 0.88
C PHE A 94 10.98 -25.55 1.00
N THR A 95 10.47 -25.17 2.16
CA THR A 95 10.11 -23.78 2.47
C THR A 95 11.07 -23.22 3.51
N HIS A 96 11.65 -22.07 3.20
CA HIS A 96 12.38 -21.24 4.16
C HIS A 96 11.63 -19.93 4.38
N ASN A 97 11.25 -19.64 5.62
CA ASN A 97 10.61 -18.40 6.02
C ASN A 97 11.56 -17.58 6.91
N TYR A 98 11.67 -16.29 6.62
CA TYR A 98 12.13 -15.26 7.53
C TYR A 98 10.91 -14.63 8.22
N VAL A 99 11.01 -14.42 9.52
CA VAL A 99 9.98 -13.76 10.33
C VAL A 99 10.57 -12.51 10.95
N LEU A 100 10.12 -11.36 10.46
CA LEU A 100 10.56 -10.03 10.86
C LEU A 100 9.61 -9.47 11.92
N GLY A 101 10.17 -8.96 13.03
CA GLY A 101 9.39 -8.19 14.00
C GLY A 101 9.07 -6.78 13.49
N ARG A 102 8.29 -6.03 14.27
CA ARG A 102 7.84 -4.67 13.88
C ARG A 102 8.99 -3.75 13.48
N LYS A 103 10.10 -3.78 14.23
CA LYS A 103 11.25 -2.90 13.97
C LYS A 103 11.95 -3.21 12.65
N GLU A 104 12.18 -4.49 12.39
CA GLU A 104 12.82 -4.93 11.15
C GLU A 104 11.91 -4.72 9.95
N LYS A 105 10.60 -4.95 10.11
CA LYS A 105 9.58 -4.75 9.08
C LYS A 105 9.53 -3.30 8.56
N GLU A 106 9.67 -2.31 9.43
CA GLU A 106 9.58 -0.89 9.06
C GLU A 106 10.55 -0.52 7.93
N GLU A 107 11.77 -1.04 7.98
CA GLU A 107 12.77 -0.81 6.93
C GLU A 107 12.33 -1.36 5.57
N PHE A 108 11.69 -2.52 5.56
CA PHE A 108 11.17 -3.16 4.33
C PHE A 108 9.95 -2.43 3.78
N ILE A 109 9.07 -1.93 4.64
CA ILE A 109 7.90 -1.15 4.21
C ILE A 109 8.33 0.18 3.57
N LYS A 110 9.31 0.88 4.15
CA LYS A 110 9.86 2.13 3.59
C LYS A 110 10.63 1.91 2.29
N ASN A 111 11.30 0.77 2.16
CA ASN A 111 12.12 0.42 1.01
C ASN A 111 11.56 -0.83 0.29
N PRO A 112 10.54 -0.68 -0.56
CA PRO A 112 9.83 -1.81 -1.14
C PRO A 112 10.72 -2.72 -2.01
N ASP A 113 11.78 -2.19 -2.60
CA ASP A 113 12.75 -2.99 -3.35
C ASP A 113 13.43 -4.03 -2.46
N LYS A 114 13.67 -3.73 -1.17
CA LYS A 114 14.22 -4.71 -0.22
C LYS A 114 13.31 -5.91 -0.05
N ILE A 115 11.98 -5.74 -0.10
CA ILE A 115 11.04 -6.86 -0.03
C ILE A 115 11.26 -7.80 -1.22
N ILE A 116 11.38 -7.23 -2.42
CA ILE A 116 11.40 -7.98 -3.69
C ILE A 116 12.72 -8.72 -3.89
N TYR A 117 13.84 -8.12 -3.46
CA TYR A 117 15.18 -8.66 -3.68
C TYR A 117 15.75 -9.45 -2.51
N VAL A 118 14.91 -9.85 -1.54
CA VAL A 118 15.33 -10.76 -0.47
C VAL A 118 15.84 -12.08 -1.05
N ASP A 119 16.99 -12.53 -0.58
CA ASP A 119 17.61 -13.81 -0.94
C ASP A 119 18.23 -14.53 0.28
N GLY A 120 19.26 -15.34 0.08
CA GLY A 120 19.87 -16.15 1.15
C GLY A 120 19.02 -17.35 1.58
N PHE A 121 17.94 -17.64 0.84
CA PHE A 121 17.07 -18.77 1.17
C PHE A 121 17.75 -20.12 0.97
N LYS A 122 17.60 -21.00 1.93
CA LYS A 122 18.01 -22.42 1.82
C LYS A 122 16.98 -23.20 1.00
N ASN A 123 17.45 -24.23 0.33
CA ASN A 123 16.64 -25.17 -0.47
C ASN A 123 16.68 -26.59 0.13
N SER A 124 17.44 -26.82 1.18
CA SER A 124 17.57 -28.09 1.89
C SER A 124 18.10 -27.86 3.29
N TYR A 125 17.91 -28.83 4.17
CA TYR A 125 18.44 -28.85 5.53
C TYR A 125 18.77 -30.27 5.96
N ASN A 126 19.92 -30.47 6.62
CA ASN A 126 20.25 -31.73 7.22
C ASN A 126 19.79 -31.75 8.69
N ILE A 127 18.78 -32.55 8.98
CA ILE A 127 18.19 -32.65 10.32
C ILE A 127 19.16 -33.16 11.41
N ALA A 128 20.33 -33.69 11.02
CA ALA A 128 21.40 -34.04 11.97
C ALA A 128 22.00 -32.81 12.66
N TYR A 129 21.85 -31.60 12.11
CA TYR A 129 22.26 -30.34 12.76
C TYR A 129 21.32 -29.89 13.88
N GLY A 130 20.22 -30.61 14.12
CA GLY A 130 19.24 -30.30 15.15
C GLY A 130 18.07 -29.45 14.65
N GLY A 131 17.13 -29.16 15.52
CA GLY A 131 15.90 -28.41 15.18
C GLY A 131 15.94 -26.93 15.51
N VAL A 132 17.07 -26.39 15.95
CA VAL A 132 17.22 -25.00 16.38
C VAL A 132 18.03 -24.20 15.36
N LEU A 133 17.48 -23.08 14.90
CA LEU A 133 18.13 -22.11 14.04
C LEU A 133 18.53 -20.86 14.82
N GLU A 134 19.69 -20.31 14.49
CA GLU A 134 20.11 -19.02 15.01
C GLU A 134 19.26 -17.88 14.41
N ASP A 135 18.97 -16.87 15.20
CA ASP A 135 18.41 -15.61 14.71
C ASP A 135 19.48 -14.84 13.93
N ILE A 136 19.10 -14.27 12.79
CA ILE A 136 20.03 -13.50 11.95
C ILE A 136 19.83 -12.00 12.15
N ARG A 137 20.88 -11.22 11.87
CA ARG A 137 20.85 -9.75 12.00
C ARG A 137 20.35 -9.06 10.72
N SER A 138 20.65 -9.65 9.58
CA SER A 138 20.29 -9.12 8.26
C SER A 138 20.01 -10.26 7.29
N ILE A 139 19.22 -9.97 6.28
CA ILE A 139 18.91 -10.90 5.18
C ILE A 139 19.80 -10.53 3.99
N GLU A 140 20.28 -11.54 3.28
CA GLU A 140 20.98 -11.34 2.01
C GLU A 140 20.03 -10.80 0.95
N MET A 141 20.56 -10.00 0.01
CA MET A 141 19.80 -9.39 -1.07
C MET A 141 20.34 -9.85 -2.42
N GLU A 142 19.44 -10.15 -3.36
CA GLU A 142 19.81 -10.38 -4.75
C GLU A 142 20.42 -9.12 -5.37
N SER A 143 21.30 -9.26 -6.35
CA SER A 143 21.76 -8.11 -7.15
C SER A 143 20.61 -7.54 -7.98
N MET A 144 20.40 -6.24 -7.87
CA MET A 144 19.36 -5.53 -8.64
C MET A 144 19.68 -5.40 -10.13
N GLU A 145 20.89 -5.77 -10.57
CA GLU A 145 21.35 -5.62 -11.96
C GLU A 145 20.62 -6.54 -12.96
N MET A 146 19.99 -7.62 -12.48
CA MET A 146 19.29 -8.58 -13.33
C MET A 146 17.83 -8.22 -13.61
N GLY A 147 17.27 -7.21 -12.94
CA GLY A 147 15.88 -6.79 -13.07
C GLY A 147 15.65 -5.74 -14.14
N PHE A 148 14.37 -5.47 -14.41
CA PHE A 148 13.99 -4.35 -15.30
C PHE A 148 14.30 -3.01 -14.63
N SER A 149 15.14 -2.19 -15.27
CA SER A 149 15.42 -0.83 -14.84
C SER A 149 14.30 0.14 -15.23
N SER A 150 13.62 -0.16 -16.35
CA SER A 150 12.55 0.68 -16.93
C SER A 150 11.18 0.05 -16.68
N PHE A 151 10.28 0.84 -16.11
CA PHE A 151 8.86 0.49 -15.97
C PHE A 151 8.21 0.21 -17.33
N GLN A 152 8.45 1.05 -18.33
CA GLN A 152 7.86 0.92 -19.65
C GLN A 152 8.32 -0.35 -20.37
N ASP A 153 9.60 -0.74 -20.20
CA ASP A 153 10.13 -1.97 -20.80
C ASP A 153 9.46 -3.22 -20.19
N LEU A 154 9.22 -3.20 -18.88
CA LEU A 154 8.48 -4.28 -18.22
C LEU A 154 7.04 -4.36 -18.72
N LEU A 155 6.31 -3.23 -18.77
CA LEU A 155 4.93 -3.21 -19.24
C LEU A 155 4.84 -3.72 -20.69
N THR A 156 5.73 -3.26 -21.56
CA THR A 156 5.83 -3.72 -22.96
C THR A 156 6.09 -5.24 -23.02
N LYS A 157 7.03 -5.73 -22.23
CA LYS A 157 7.37 -7.15 -22.17
C LYS A 157 6.21 -8.03 -21.70
N LEU A 158 5.43 -7.56 -20.73
CA LEU A 158 4.29 -8.26 -20.17
C LEU A 158 2.98 -7.99 -20.92
N LYS A 159 3.00 -7.12 -21.93
CA LYS A 159 1.81 -6.66 -22.67
C LYS A 159 0.74 -6.06 -21.75
N ILE A 160 1.17 -5.33 -20.74
CA ILE A 160 0.31 -4.64 -19.78
C ILE A 160 0.18 -3.18 -20.23
N GLU A 161 -1.03 -2.72 -20.43
CA GLU A 161 -1.29 -1.30 -20.68
C GLU A 161 -1.14 -0.49 -19.39
N GLU A 162 -0.73 0.76 -19.51
CA GLU A 162 -0.55 1.67 -18.38
C GLU A 162 -1.84 1.79 -17.55
N ASN A 163 -2.99 1.89 -18.21
CA ASN A 163 -4.27 1.94 -17.52
C ASN A 163 -4.56 0.63 -16.74
N THR A 164 -4.24 -0.53 -17.32
CA THR A 164 -4.37 -1.80 -16.61
C THR A 164 -3.43 -1.90 -15.41
N PHE A 165 -2.24 -1.31 -15.48
CA PHE A 165 -1.37 -1.20 -14.32
C PHE A 165 -2.00 -0.33 -13.21
N LYS A 166 -2.59 0.84 -13.56
CA LYS A 166 -3.35 1.66 -12.60
C LYS A 166 -4.51 0.88 -11.97
N GLU A 167 -5.22 0.08 -12.75
CA GLU A 167 -6.30 -0.79 -12.26
C GLU A 167 -5.77 -1.83 -11.26
N ILE A 168 -4.60 -2.43 -11.50
CA ILE A 168 -3.96 -3.36 -10.55
C ILE A 168 -3.59 -2.62 -9.25
N VAL A 169 -3.01 -1.42 -9.34
CA VAL A 169 -2.68 -0.60 -8.16
C VAL A 169 -3.95 -0.24 -7.37
N MET A 170 -5.02 0.19 -8.06
CA MET A 170 -6.32 0.47 -7.43
C MET A 170 -6.92 -0.79 -6.78
N ALA A 171 -6.81 -1.93 -7.44
CA ALA A 171 -7.23 -3.22 -6.86
C ALA A 171 -6.51 -3.51 -5.54
N CYS A 172 -5.22 -3.13 -5.39
CA CYS A 172 -4.48 -3.31 -4.13
C CYS A 172 -5.09 -2.49 -2.99
N PHE A 173 -5.48 -1.23 -3.20
CA PHE A 173 -6.18 -0.43 -2.20
C PHE A 173 -7.50 -1.10 -1.77
N ILE A 174 -8.30 -1.52 -2.75
CA ILE A 174 -9.60 -2.16 -2.46
C ILE A 174 -9.39 -3.53 -1.77
N SER A 175 -8.38 -4.28 -2.19
CA SER A 175 -8.07 -5.60 -1.64
C SER A 175 -7.75 -5.55 -0.15
N VAL A 176 -6.93 -4.60 0.30
CA VAL A 176 -6.58 -4.47 1.73
C VAL A 176 -7.76 -3.95 2.58
N LEU A 177 -8.68 -3.18 1.98
CA LEU A 177 -9.89 -2.68 2.65
C LEU A 177 -10.98 -3.75 2.77
N GLN A 178 -11.20 -4.53 1.71
CA GLN A 178 -12.35 -5.42 1.56
C GLN A 178 -11.97 -6.90 1.59
N ASN A 179 -10.68 -7.23 1.75
CA ASN A 179 -10.14 -8.59 1.65
C ASN A 179 -10.50 -9.31 0.32
N ARG A 180 -10.67 -8.55 -0.77
CA ARG A 180 -10.88 -9.11 -2.11
C ARG A 180 -9.54 -9.56 -2.69
N LYS A 181 -9.49 -10.75 -3.27
CA LYS A 181 -8.25 -11.31 -3.83
C LYS A 181 -7.99 -10.80 -5.24
N ILE A 182 -6.72 -10.69 -5.61
CA ILE A 182 -6.25 -10.27 -6.93
C ILE A 182 -5.50 -11.46 -7.54
N TYR A 183 -6.01 -12.00 -8.62
CA TYR A 183 -5.39 -13.10 -9.36
C TYR A 183 -4.79 -12.56 -10.66
N ILE A 184 -3.50 -12.81 -10.87
CA ILE A 184 -2.77 -12.34 -12.04
C ILE A 184 -2.20 -13.54 -12.79
N ILE A 185 -2.50 -13.65 -14.08
CA ILE A 185 -1.96 -14.66 -14.99
C ILE A 185 -1.17 -13.94 -16.07
N LEU A 186 0.16 -14.04 -16.00
CA LEU A 186 1.07 -13.41 -16.97
C LEU A 186 1.24 -14.32 -18.21
N ASP A 187 1.33 -13.70 -19.40
CA ASP A 187 1.66 -14.39 -20.66
C ASP A 187 3.18 -14.61 -20.77
N VAL A 188 3.72 -15.42 -19.88
CA VAL A 188 5.14 -15.77 -19.81
C VAL A 188 5.32 -17.28 -19.65
N ASP A 189 6.54 -17.78 -19.93
CA ASP A 189 6.87 -19.15 -19.58
C ASP A 189 6.77 -19.37 -18.07
N VAL A 190 6.24 -20.51 -17.65
CA VAL A 190 6.01 -20.81 -16.23
C VAL A 190 7.30 -20.82 -15.42
N SER A 191 8.43 -21.18 -16.04
CA SER A 191 9.76 -21.13 -15.41
C SER A 191 10.21 -19.71 -15.05
N MET A 192 9.67 -18.72 -15.76
CA MET A 192 9.95 -17.30 -15.57
C MET A 192 8.87 -16.56 -14.77
N LEU A 193 7.78 -17.26 -14.40
CA LEU A 193 6.63 -16.63 -13.77
C LEU A 193 7.01 -15.87 -12.49
N SER A 194 7.75 -16.52 -11.58
CA SER A 194 8.17 -15.87 -10.32
C SER A 194 9.09 -14.68 -10.54
N PHE A 195 9.94 -14.72 -11.56
CA PHE A 195 10.81 -13.58 -11.92
C PHE A 195 9.97 -12.38 -12.38
N TYR A 196 9.09 -12.56 -13.37
CA TYR A 196 8.26 -11.47 -13.86
C TYR A 196 7.24 -10.99 -12.83
N ALA A 197 6.73 -11.89 -11.97
CA ALA A 197 5.89 -11.53 -10.85
C ALA A 197 6.61 -10.61 -9.86
N LYS A 198 7.86 -10.92 -9.48
CA LYS A 198 8.70 -10.06 -8.64
C LYS A 198 8.94 -8.70 -9.29
N GLU A 199 9.27 -8.67 -10.58
CA GLU A 199 9.48 -7.43 -11.31
C GLU A 199 8.22 -6.55 -11.38
N LEU A 200 7.04 -7.14 -11.61
CA LEU A 200 5.78 -6.39 -11.58
C LEU A 200 5.44 -5.90 -10.17
N LEU A 201 5.62 -6.76 -9.17
CA LEU A 201 5.42 -6.39 -7.76
C LEU A 201 6.33 -5.25 -7.30
N LYS A 202 7.57 -5.17 -7.79
CA LYS A 202 8.46 -4.04 -7.53
C LYS A 202 7.79 -2.71 -7.84
N PHE A 203 7.23 -2.56 -9.04
CA PHE A 203 6.57 -1.33 -9.45
C PHE A 203 5.21 -1.14 -8.76
N ILE A 204 4.46 -2.21 -8.50
CA ILE A 204 3.24 -2.13 -7.68
C ILE A 204 3.58 -1.60 -6.28
N TYR A 205 4.54 -2.20 -5.58
CA TYR A 205 4.90 -1.77 -4.23
C TYR A 205 5.46 -0.35 -4.18
N ARG A 206 6.24 0.07 -5.18
CA ARG A 206 6.68 1.47 -5.32
C ARG A 206 5.50 2.44 -5.44
N SER A 207 4.41 2.01 -6.07
CA SER A 207 3.19 2.81 -6.26
C SER A 207 2.30 2.87 -5.02
N LEU A 208 2.55 2.10 -3.98
CA LEU A 208 1.65 1.98 -2.84
C LEU A 208 2.14 2.78 -1.64
N PRO A 209 1.27 3.49 -0.91
CA PRO A 209 1.60 4.12 0.36
C PRO A 209 1.97 3.09 1.44
N TYR A 210 2.66 3.54 2.48
CA TYR A 210 3.11 2.68 3.58
C TYR A 210 1.97 1.90 4.24
N ALA A 211 0.83 2.54 4.49
CA ALA A 211 -0.35 1.91 5.10
C ALA A 211 -0.87 0.71 4.27
N VAL A 212 -0.82 0.81 2.94
CA VAL A 212 -1.21 -0.29 2.04
C VAL A 212 -0.13 -1.37 1.99
N ARG A 213 1.17 -0.98 1.85
CA ARG A 213 2.30 -1.93 1.85
C ARG A 213 2.33 -2.76 3.13
N GLU A 214 1.97 -2.15 4.26
CA GLU A 214 1.95 -2.79 5.57
C GLU A 214 0.93 -3.93 5.69
N LYS A 215 -0.11 -3.91 4.88
CA LYS A 215 -1.20 -4.90 4.91
C LYS A 215 -1.17 -5.86 3.72
N LEU A 216 -0.63 -5.41 2.59
CA LEU A 216 -0.65 -6.19 1.36
C LEU A 216 0.27 -7.42 1.47
N GLY A 217 -0.26 -8.59 1.12
CA GLY A 217 0.50 -9.82 0.98
C GLY A 217 0.40 -10.38 -0.43
N PHE A 218 1.43 -11.12 -0.86
CA PHE A 218 1.46 -11.70 -2.19
C PHE A 218 2.20 -13.05 -2.24
N ILE A 219 1.94 -13.80 -3.32
CA ILE A 219 2.70 -14.99 -3.71
C ILE A 219 2.98 -14.96 -5.21
N THR A 220 4.22 -15.22 -5.60
CA THR A 220 4.68 -15.08 -6.99
C THR A 220 4.40 -16.31 -7.87
N TYR A 221 4.01 -17.41 -7.28
CA TYR A 221 3.64 -18.62 -8.00
C TYR A 221 2.63 -19.45 -7.20
N THR A 222 1.51 -19.77 -7.83
CA THR A 222 0.61 -20.86 -7.42
C THR A 222 0.18 -21.64 -8.66
N LYS A 223 -0.05 -22.95 -8.52
CA LYS A 223 -0.60 -23.75 -9.61
C LYS A 223 -2.05 -23.38 -9.86
N ASP A 224 -2.84 -23.37 -8.81
CA ASP A 224 -4.25 -23.02 -8.81
C ASP A 224 -4.52 -21.89 -7.83
N TYR A 225 -5.52 -21.07 -8.12
CA TYR A 225 -5.94 -20.01 -7.20
C TYR A 225 -6.59 -20.62 -5.94
N LYS A 226 -6.26 -20.02 -4.78
CA LYS A 226 -6.90 -20.34 -3.50
C LYS A 226 -6.97 -19.08 -2.67
N SER A 227 -8.13 -18.80 -2.09
CA SER A 227 -8.22 -17.69 -1.13
C SER A 227 -7.42 -18.03 0.13
N ARG A 228 -6.42 -17.20 0.45
CA ARG A 228 -5.58 -17.30 1.66
C ARG A 228 -5.69 -16.02 2.47
N GLU A 229 -5.81 -16.16 3.78
CA GLU A 229 -6.18 -15.06 4.67
C GLU A 229 -5.33 -13.79 4.48
N PHE A 230 -4.01 -13.93 4.46
CA PHE A 230 -3.08 -12.79 4.42
C PHE A 230 -2.46 -12.55 3.03
N ILE A 231 -2.87 -13.30 2.01
CA ILE A 231 -2.44 -13.09 0.62
C ILE A 231 -3.51 -12.32 -0.13
N HIS A 232 -3.13 -11.20 -0.71
CA HIS A 232 -3.99 -10.32 -1.50
C HIS A 232 -3.76 -10.51 -3.00
N ILE A 233 -2.49 -10.70 -3.42
CA ILE A 233 -2.11 -10.91 -4.82
C ILE A 233 -1.57 -12.34 -5.00
N GLU A 234 -2.13 -13.10 -5.93
CA GLU A 234 -1.65 -14.41 -6.34
C GLU A 234 -1.30 -14.41 -7.83
N PHE A 235 -0.05 -14.77 -8.15
CA PHE A 235 0.34 -15.07 -9.52
C PHE A 235 0.09 -16.54 -9.81
N VAL A 236 -0.85 -16.80 -10.71
CA VAL A 236 -1.33 -18.14 -11.00
C VAL A 236 -0.77 -18.63 -12.33
N SER A 237 -0.39 -19.93 -12.41
CA SER A 237 0.07 -20.50 -13.67
C SER A 237 -1.03 -20.46 -14.73
N ARG A 238 -0.64 -20.40 -16.02
CA ARG A 238 -1.60 -20.33 -17.13
C ARG A 238 -2.55 -21.53 -17.21
N SER A 239 -2.14 -22.67 -16.67
CA SER A 239 -2.95 -23.88 -16.60
C SER A 239 -3.90 -23.94 -15.42
N GLY A 240 -3.73 -23.07 -14.43
CA GLY A 240 -4.43 -23.12 -13.14
C GLY A 240 -5.90 -22.72 -13.20
N ILE A 241 -6.30 -21.88 -14.15
CA ILE A 241 -7.69 -21.46 -14.29
C ILE A 241 -8.34 -22.16 -15.47
N LYS A 242 -8.97 -23.30 -15.21
CA LYS A 242 -9.75 -24.04 -16.20
C LYS A 242 -11.21 -23.59 -16.29
N SER A 243 -11.78 -23.10 -15.19
CA SER A 243 -13.14 -22.56 -15.14
C SER A 243 -13.22 -21.43 -14.13
N ILE A 244 -14.09 -20.44 -14.38
CA ILE A 244 -14.45 -19.47 -13.35
C ILE A 244 -15.41 -20.16 -12.40
N ASN A 245 -15.04 -20.21 -11.15
CA ASN A 245 -15.96 -20.57 -10.08
C ASN A 245 -16.30 -19.33 -9.20
N THR A 246 -17.14 -19.57 -8.21
CA THR A 246 -17.64 -18.52 -7.31
C THR A 246 -16.54 -17.75 -6.60
N ASP A 247 -15.38 -18.36 -6.34
CA ASP A 247 -14.29 -17.71 -5.59
C ASP A 247 -13.59 -16.65 -6.44
N ILE A 248 -13.43 -16.87 -7.76
CA ILE A 248 -12.90 -15.87 -8.69
C ILE A 248 -13.88 -14.71 -8.85
N ASN A 249 -15.18 -14.98 -8.86
CA ASN A 249 -16.20 -13.94 -9.01
C ASN A 249 -16.21 -12.97 -7.80
N ALA A 250 -15.72 -13.41 -6.65
CA ALA A 250 -15.58 -12.55 -5.46
C ALA A 250 -14.26 -11.73 -5.45
N GLY A 251 -13.34 -12.01 -6.38
CA GLY A 251 -12.03 -11.36 -6.51
C GLY A 251 -11.91 -10.49 -7.76
N TYR A 252 -10.67 -10.08 -8.02
CA TYR A 252 -10.25 -9.45 -9.27
C TYR A 252 -9.42 -10.45 -10.08
N LEU A 253 -9.60 -10.47 -11.38
CA LEU A 253 -8.81 -11.31 -12.30
C LEU A 253 -8.19 -10.44 -13.40
N PHE A 254 -6.87 -10.58 -13.56
CA PHE A 254 -6.09 -10.02 -14.65
C PHE A 254 -5.42 -11.18 -15.42
N ASP A 255 -6.12 -11.73 -16.40
CA ASP A 255 -5.63 -12.85 -17.25
C ASP A 255 -5.12 -12.33 -18.59
N PHE A 256 -3.81 -12.12 -18.68
CA PHE A 256 -3.14 -11.62 -19.88
C PHE A 256 -2.91 -12.73 -20.93
N VAL A 257 -3.15 -14.01 -20.60
CA VAL A 257 -3.07 -15.12 -21.56
C VAL A 257 -4.33 -15.22 -22.42
N ARG A 258 -5.51 -14.95 -21.79
CA ARG A 258 -6.81 -15.09 -22.43
C ARG A 258 -7.50 -13.76 -22.70
N ASP A 259 -6.80 -12.66 -22.43
CA ASP A 259 -7.34 -11.28 -22.49
C ASP A 259 -8.66 -11.16 -21.73
N ARG A 260 -8.66 -11.62 -20.47
CA ARG A 260 -9.85 -11.69 -19.64
C ARG A 260 -9.66 -10.97 -18.32
N PHE A 261 -10.48 -9.97 -18.09
CA PHE A 261 -10.40 -9.14 -16.92
C PHE A 261 -11.73 -9.11 -16.15
N LEU A 262 -11.67 -9.45 -14.85
CA LEU A 262 -12.77 -9.26 -13.89
C LEU A 262 -12.34 -8.15 -12.93
N LYS A 263 -12.84 -6.94 -13.16
CA LYS A 263 -12.41 -5.71 -12.49
C LYS A 263 -13.59 -4.84 -12.05
N GLU A 264 -14.72 -5.46 -11.73
CA GLU A 264 -15.92 -4.75 -11.33
C GLU A 264 -15.68 -3.86 -10.10
N GLY A 265 -16.03 -2.59 -10.22
CA GLY A 265 -15.87 -1.58 -9.17
C GLY A 265 -14.50 -0.89 -9.15
N ILE A 266 -13.56 -1.25 -10.03
CA ILE A 266 -12.30 -0.52 -10.21
C ILE A 266 -12.55 0.67 -11.13
N LYS A 267 -12.27 1.89 -10.63
CA LYS A 267 -12.32 3.13 -11.39
C LYS A 267 -10.99 3.84 -11.25
N THR A 268 -10.37 4.22 -12.34
CA THR A 268 -9.03 4.84 -12.36
C THR A 268 -9.03 6.28 -12.87
N GLU A 269 -10.06 6.67 -13.63
CA GLU A 269 -10.10 7.95 -14.37
C GLU A 269 -10.22 9.19 -13.46
N GLN A 270 -10.52 9.01 -12.17
CA GLN A 270 -10.74 10.09 -11.22
C GLN A 270 -9.62 10.21 -10.18
N HIS A 271 -8.52 9.43 -10.30
CA HIS A 271 -7.48 9.35 -9.29
C HIS A 271 -6.17 9.98 -9.77
N GLU A 272 -5.94 11.22 -9.36
CA GLU A 272 -4.70 11.96 -9.66
C GLU A 272 -3.46 11.29 -9.07
N TYR A 273 -3.60 10.59 -7.93
CA TYR A 273 -2.53 9.82 -7.34
C TYR A 273 -2.02 8.71 -8.28
N LEU A 274 -2.92 7.98 -8.95
CA LEU A 274 -2.52 6.94 -9.91
C LEU A 274 -1.77 7.53 -11.10
N ASP A 275 -2.20 8.68 -11.59
CA ASP A 275 -1.51 9.42 -12.65
C ASP A 275 -0.15 9.94 -12.20
N PHE A 276 -0.07 10.44 -10.98
CA PHE A 276 1.18 10.91 -10.39
C PHE A 276 2.22 9.78 -10.29
N VAL A 277 1.86 8.62 -9.71
CA VAL A 277 2.81 7.52 -9.56
C VAL A 277 3.29 6.97 -10.89
N VAL A 278 2.41 6.82 -11.87
CA VAL A 278 2.79 6.30 -13.20
C VAL A 278 3.71 7.28 -13.93
N ARG A 279 3.39 8.56 -13.94
CA ARG A 279 4.25 9.61 -14.56
C ARG A 279 5.64 9.68 -13.93
N ASN A 280 5.74 9.47 -12.62
CA ASN A 280 7.00 9.56 -11.87
C ASN A 280 7.67 8.20 -11.62
N MET A 281 7.23 7.12 -12.25
CA MET A 281 7.78 5.77 -12.01
C MET A 281 9.28 5.64 -12.32
N LYS A 282 9.84 6.56 -13.13
CA LYS A 282 11.29 6.66 -13.38
C LYS A 282 12.04 7.35 -12.25
N ASP A 283 11.36 8.19 -11.49
CA ASP A 283 11.87 8.95 -10.35
C ASP A 283 11.27 8.43 -9.05
N THR A 284 11.83 7.33 -8.57
CA THR A 284 11.35 6.67 -7.34
C THR A 284 11.58 7.53 -6.10
N GLU A 285 12.55 8.43 -6.10
CA GLU A 285 12.78 9.35 -4.99
C GLU A 285 11.58 10.30 -4.85
N LYS A 286 11.10 10.86 -5.96
CA LYS A 286 9.94 11.76 -5.96
C LYS A 286 8.67 11.07 -5.43
N ILE A 287 8.45 9.80 -5.79
CA ILE A 287 7.32 9.01 -5.27
C ILE A 287 7.50 8.74 -3.75
N ASN A 288 8.70 8.34 -3.34
CA ASN A 288 8.98 8.06 -1.93
C ASN A 288 8.86 9.33 -1.06
N ASP A 289 9.39 10.46 -1.52
CA ASP A 289 9.26 11.75 -0.84
C ASP A 289 7.79 12.16 -0.68
N PHE A 290 6.99 11.96 -1.73
CA PHE A 290 5.55 12.21 -1.65
C PHE A 290 4.90 11.30 -0.60
N ILE A 291 5.14 9.97 -0.67
CA ILE A 291 4.57 8.99 0.27
C ILE A 291 5.01 9.31 1.72
N GLU A 292 6.27 9.68 1.93
CA GLU A 292 6.78 10.05 3.26
C GLU A 292 6.10 11.31 3.79
N LYS A 293 5.99 12.36 2.98
CA LYS A 293 5.25 13.57 3.34
C LYS A 293 3.81 13.23 3.73
N VAL A 294 3.10 12.48 2.89
CA VAL A 294 1.70 12.11 3.13
C VAL A 294 1.56 11.24 4.38
N SER A 295 2.46 10.28 4.63
CA SER A 295 2.40 9.42 5.81
C SER A 295 2.53 10.17 7.14
N ASN A 296 3.16 11.34 7.13
CA ASN A 296 3.24 12.22 8.30
C ASN A 296 1.91 12.91 8.62
N PHE A 297 0.99 13.00 7.65
CA PHE A 297 -0.32 13.64 7.81
C PHE A 297 -1.46 12.64 7.94
N CYS A 298 -1.41 11.55 7.20
CA CYS A 298 -2.45 10.51 7.13
C CYS A 298 -1.90 9.21 7.69
N LEU A 299 -1.73 9.14 9.01
CA LEU A 299 -1.39 7.89 9.66
C LEU A 299 -2.47 6.84 9.33
N ASP A 300 -2.05 5.73 8.72
CA ASP A 300 -2.88 4.55 8.45
C ASP A 300 -4.01 4.71 7.42
N SER A 301 -4.03 5.76 6.59
CA SER A 301 -5.06 5.88 5.57
C SER A 301 -4.92 4.82 4.48
N LEU A 302 -6.05 4.15 4.22
CA LEU A 302 -6.23 3.21 3.11
C LEU A 302 -7.12 3.79 2.01
N ASN A 303 -7.57 5.03 2.16
CA ASN A 303 -8.47 5.70 1.22
C ASN A 303 -7.67 6.44 0.15
N ILE A 304 -7.76 6.01 -1.10
CA ILE A 304 -7.04 6.63 -2.21
C ILE A 304 -7.42 8.10 -2.42
N ASN A 305 -8.65 8.51 -2.09
CA ASN A 305 -9.09 9.90 -2.26
C ASN A 305 -8.25 10.87 -1.41
N GLU A 306 -7.76 10.45 -0.26
CA GLU A 306 -6.87 11.28 0.56
C GLU A 306 -5.54 11.52 -0.17
N TYR A 307 -4.99 10.51 -0.86
CA TYR A 307 -3.78 10.68 -1.68
C TYR A 307 -4.03 11.56 -2.91
N ASP A 308 -5.22 11.51 -3.51
CA ASP A 308 -5.61 12.43 -4.59
C ASP A 308 -5.64 13.87 -4.10
N ASP A 309 -6.20 14.11 -2.91
CA ASP A 309 -6.24 15.44 -2.31
C ASP A 309 -4.83 15.96 -2.00
N PHE A 310 -3.93 15.09 -1.51
CA PHE A 310 -2.52 15.45 -1.34
C PHE A 310 -1.80 15.73 -2.66
N CYS A 311 -2.09 14.96 -3.74
CA CYS A 311 -1.56 15.25 -5.06
C CYS A 311 -1.94 16.65 -5.53
N LYS A 312 -3.21 17.03 -5.40
CA LYS A 312 -3.70 18.37 -5.75
C LYS A 312 -2.94 19.47 -4.99
N ILE A 313 -2.61 19.23 -3.73
CA ILE A 313 -1.99 20.21 -2.85
C ILE A 313 -0.48 20.31 -3.07
N LEU A 314 0.22 19.19 -3.02
CA LEU A 314 1.69 19.15 -3.05
C LEU A 314 2.24 19.40 -4.45
N LEU A 315 1.55 18.92 -5.49
CA LEU A 315 2.01 19.09 -6.88
C LEU A 315 1.71 20.49 -7.42
N THR A 316 0.64 21.14 -6.95
CA THR A 316 0.33 22.53 -7.35
C THR A 316 1.36 23.52 -6.80
N SER A 317 2.11 23.16 -5.75
CA SER A 317 3.13 24.04 -5.16
C SER A 317 4.47 24.03 -5.92
N GLU A 318 4.76 22.98 -6.71
CA GLU A 318 6.07 22.82 -7.34
C GLU A 318 6.10 23.17 -8.83
N GLU A 319 5.05 22.92 -9.61
CA GLU A 319 5.12 23.05 -11.07
C GLU A 319 4.34 24.21 -11.66
N GLU A 320 3.29 24.65 -11.05
CA GLU A 320 2.56 25.83 -11.47
C GLU A 320 1.76 26.39 -10.31
N ALA A 321 2.13 27.53 -9.88
CA ALA A 321 1.20 28.50 -9.34
C ALA A 321 0.12 28.93 -10.40
N ALA A 322 -0.05 28.23 -11.45
CA ALA A 322 -1.19 28.16 -12.28
C ALA A 322 -2.24 27.29 -11.58
N PHE A 323 -2.74 27.80 -10.43
CA PHE A 323 -4.15 27.50 -10.16
C PHE A 323 -4.81 27.56 -11.53
N ARG A 324 -5.32 26.42 -12.01
CA ARG A 324 -6.15 26.38 -13.21
C ARG A 324 -7.05 27.60 -13.16
N ASN A 325 -7.25 28.29 -14.25
CA ASN A 325 -8.18 29.44 -14.34
C ASN A 325 -9.66 29.02 -14.08
N ASP A 326 -9.84 27.91 -13.39
CA ASP A 326 -11.09 27.26 -13.05
C ASP A 326 -11.41 27.54 -11.57
N GLU A 327 -12.30 28.47 -11.32
CA GLU A 327 -12.74 28.83 -9.97
C GLU A 327 -13.37 27.65 -9.21
N GLU A 328 -14.10 26.78 -9.92
CA GLU A 328 -14.72 25.60 -9.30
C GLU A 328 -13.68 24.59 -8.82
N GLY A 329 -12.59 24.39 -9.58
CA GLY A 329 -11.49 23.57 -9.17
C GLY A 329 -10.75 24.12 -7.95
N LYS A 330 -10.58 25.43 -7.85
CA LYS A 330 -10.00 26.09 -6.66
C LYS A 330 -10.86 25.89 -5.40
N ILE A 331 -12.16 26.08 -5.53
CA ILE A 331 -13.10 25.92 -4.42
C ILE A 331 -13.04 24.48 -3.89
N LYS A 332 -13.16 23.47 -4.77
CA LYS A 332 -13.07 22.06 -4.40
C LYS A 332 -11.75 21.71 -3.71
N LEU A 333 -10.63 22.28 -4.19
CA LEU A 333 -9.33 22.10 -3.57
C LEU A 333 -9.32 22.62 -2.14
N PHE A 334 -9.76 23.85 -1.92
CA PHE A 334 -9.76 24.44 -0.58
C PHE A 334 -10.78 23.78 0.35
N GLU A 335 -11.93 23.34 -0.13
CA GLU A 335 -12.88 22.54 0.64
C GLU A 335 -12.25 21.22 1.13
N SER A 336 -11.39 20.62 0.33
CA SER A 336 -10.67 19.41 0.71
C SER A 336 -9.59 19.69 1.75
N ILE A 337 -8.80 20.75 1.55
CA ILE A 337 -7.72 21.15 2.46
C ILE A 337 -8.28 21.56 3.84
N THR A 338 -9.36 22.31 3.88
CA THR A 338 -9.94 22.85 5.12
C THR A 338 -10.54 21.78 6.04
N LYS A 339 -10.89 20.61 5.49
CA LYS A 339 -11.35 19.46 6.28
C LYS A 339 -10.25 18.82 7.14
N ASN A 340 -8.99 19.16 6.91
CA ASN A 340 -7.85 18.61 7.63
C ASN A 340 -6.91 19.74 8.09
N GLU A 341 -6.99 20.10 9.37
CA GLU A 341 -6.21 21.20 9.96
C GLU A 341 -4.69 21.06 9.76
N LYS A 342 -4.15 19.84 9.87
CA LYS A 342 -2.72 19.59 9.67
C LYS A 342 -2.31 19.85 8.23
N LEU A 343 -3.15 19.45 7.30
CA LEU A 343 -2.93 19.63 5.87
C LEU A 343 -2.99 21.12 5.51
N LEU A 344 -3.96 21.84 6.03
CA LEU A 344 -4.07 23.29 5.87
C LEU A 344 -2.84 24.01 6.42
N ALA A 345 -2.39 23.65 7.63
CA ALA A 345 -1.20 24.23 8.24
C ALA A 345 0.06 24.01 7.38
N GLU A 346 0.26 22.80 6.85
CA GLU A 346 1.40 22.51 5.98
C GLU A 346 1.30 23.21 4.64
N PHE A 347 0.11 23.25 4.03
CA PHE A 347 -0.12 24.00 2.80
C PHE A 347 0.25 25.48 2.97
N ILE A 348 -0.18 26.10 4.07
CA ILE A 348 0.15 27.48 4.41
C ILE A 348 1.65 27.64 4.65
N ARG A 349 2.28 26.72 5.39
CA ARG A 349 3.72 26.72 5.67
C ARG A 349 4.55 26.68 4.39
N THR A 350 4.19 25.78 3.49
CA THR A 350 4.89 25.56 2.20
C THR A 350 4.71 26.77 1.26
N ASN A 351 3.55 27.40 1.29
CA ASN A 351 3.20 28.51 0.39
C ASN A 351 3.25 29.90 1.02
N LYS A 352 3.87 30.04 2.19
CA LYS A 352 3.89 31.29 2.99
C LYS A 352 4.35 32.55 2.24
N GLN A 353 5.20 32.39 1.22
CA GLN A 353 5.74 33.50 0.42
C GLN A 353 5.09 33.60 -0.97
N ASN A 354 4.12 32.73 -1.28
CA ASN A 354 3.47 32.70 -2.59
C ASN A 354 2.26 33.64 -2.60
N GLU A 355 2.44 34.84 -3.18
CA GLU A 355 1.37 35.85 -3.27
C GLU A 355 0.11 35.37 -4.01
N LYS A 356 0.27 34.51 -5.03
CA LYS A 356 -0.87 33.95 -5.76
C LYS A 356 -1.70 33.03 -4.88
N VAL A 357 -1.05 32.20 -4.07
CA VAL A 357 -1.73 31.31 -3.11
C VAL A 357 -2.45 32.15 -2.04
N SER A 358 -1.79 33.17 -1.52
CA SER A 358 -2.40 34.10 -0.56
C SER A 358 -3.64 34.81 -1.13
N LYS A 359 -3.57 35.20 -2.41
CA LYS A 359 -4.72 35.79 -3.10
C LYS A 359 -5.87 34.76 -3.24
N SER A 360 -5.58 33.53 -3.69
CA SER A 360 -6.60 32.50 -3.86
C SER A 360 -7.23 32.06 -2.53
N LEU A 361 -6.45 32.01 -1.45
CA LEU A 361 -7.00 31.74 -0.11
C LEU A 361 -7.98 32.86 0.32
N ARG A 362 -7.68 34.11 -0.02
CA ARG A 362 -8.59 35.24 0.25
C ARG A 362 -9.87 35.12 -0.57
N GLU A 363 -9.76 34.81 -1.87
CA GLU A 363 -10.90 34.61 -2.74
C GLU A 363 -11.80 33.48 -2.21
N TYR A 364 -11.21 32.41 -1.72
CA TYR A 364 -11.94 31.32 -1.10
C TYR A 364 -12.61 31.71 0.23
N ALA A 365 -11.91 32.46 1.09
CA ALA A 365 -12.50 32.98 2.32
C ALA A 365 -13.72 33.87 2.04
N ASN A 366 -13.62 34.78 1.06
CA ASN A 366 -14.75 35.60 0.61
C ASN A 366 -15.91 34.75 0.10
N TYR A 367 -15.64 33.74 -0.72
CA TYR A 367 -16.66 32.79 -1.17
C TYR A 367 -17.37 32.12 0.01
N LEU A 368 -16.65 31.67 1.04
CA LEU A 368 -17.24 31.09 2.25
C LEU A 368 -18.10 32.10 3.01
N ILE A 369 -17.63 33.34 3.14
CA ILE A 369 -18.39 34.44 3.80
C ILE A 369 -19.67 34.70 3.05
N GLU A 370 -19.67 34.78 1.73
CA GLU A 370 -20.86 34.97 0.92
C GLU A 370 -21.88 33.84 1.06
N LYS A 371 -21.40 32.57 1.08
CA LYS A 371 -22.25 31.39 1.18
C LYS A 371 -22.78 31.11 2.58
N CYS A 372 -22.14 31.63 3.60
CA CYS A 372 -22.50 31.43 4.99
C CYS A 372 -23.96 31.83 5.26
N THR A 373 -24.71 30.95 5.89
CA THR A 373 -26.16 31.14 6.15
C THR A 373 -26.54 31.12 7.63
N ASN A 374 -25.63 30.64 8.47
CA ASN A 374 -25.86 30.47 9.90
C ASN A 374 -24.62 30.75 10.74
N PHE A 375 -24.82 30.77 12.05
CA PHE A 375 -23.81 31.16 13.04
C PHE A 375 -22.65 30.14 13.14
N GLU A 376 -22.94 28.86 13.02
CA GLU A 376 -21.94 27.80 13.11
C GLU A 376 -20.97 27.84 11.93
N GLU A 377 -21.49 28.02 10.72
CA GLU A 377 -20.69 28.24 9.51
C GLU A 377 -19.82 29.50 9.63
N TYR A 378 -20.36 30.58 10.18
CA TYR A 378 -19.61 31.82 10.40
C TYR A 378 -18.42 31.63 11.33
N PHE A 379 -18.59 30.90 12.43
CA PHE A 379 -17.49 30.59 13.34
C PHE A 379 -16.41 29.73 12.68
N GLN A 380 -16.79 28.73 11.91
CA GLN A 380 -15.84 27.89 11.16
C GLN A 380 -15.02 28.74 10.17
N ILE A 381 -15.65 29.72 9.52
CA ILE A 381 -14.94 30.64 8.61
C ILE A 381 -13.96 31.55 9.37
N VAL A 382 -14.38 32.09 10.51
CA VAL A 382 -13.49 32.90 11.36
C VAL A 382 -12.29 32.06 11.83
N GLU A 383 -12.51 30.83 12.27
CA GLU A 383 -11.47 29.88 12.67
C GLU A 383 -10.52 29.58 11.51
N PHE A 384 -11.05 29.29 10.33
CA PHE A 384 -10.28 29.12 9.10
C PHE A 384 -9.39 30.33 8.79
N CYS A 385 -9.95 31.53 8.84
CA CYS A 385 -9.19 32.77 8.62
C CYS A 385 -8.06 32.94 9.66
N PHE A 386 -8.29 32.50 10.91
CA PHE A 386 -7.31 32.56 11.99
C PHE A 386 -6.15 31.58 11.75
N ILE A 387 -6.44 30.37 11.30
CA ILE A 387 -5.44 29.32 10.97
C ILE A 387 -4.56 29.80 9.82
N ILE A 388 -5.11 30.47 8.81
CA ILE A 388 -4.33 30.99 7.69
C ILE A 388 -3.31 32.03 8.16
N SER A 389 -3.73 33.06 8.86
CA SER A 389 -2.86 34.08 9.47
C SER A 389 -3.68 35.11 10.26
N SER A 390 -3.19 35.52 11.41
CA SER A 390 -3.79 36.65 12.14
C SER A 390 -3.85 37.97 11.34
N LYS A 391 -2.93 38.16 10.39
CA LYS A 391 -2.97 39.28 9.44
C LYS A 391 -4.10 39.16 8.42
N PHE A 392 -4.56 37.93 8.12
CA PHE A 392 -5.63 37.67 7.16
C PHE A 392 -6.98 38.13 7.69
N ILE A 393 -7.21 38.01 9.00
CA ILE A 393 -8.43 38.52 9.67
C ILE A 393 -8.54 40.02 9.51
N GLY A 394 -7.41 40.75 9.65
CA GLY A 394 -7.41 42.21 9.46
C GLY A 394 -7.76 42.67 8.04
N ILE A 395 -7.47 41.82 7.04
CA ILE A 395 -7.77 42.08 5.62
C ILE A 395 -9.24 41.80 5.29
N LEU A 396 -9.85 40.82 5.96
CA LEU A 396 -11.24 40.39 5.76
C LEU A 396 -12.19 40.96 6.83
N ALA A 397 -11.72 41.90 7.65
CA ALA A 397 -12.50 42.40 8.78
C ALA A 397 -13.79 43.08 8.36
N GLU A 398 -13.74 43.85 7.27
CA GLU A 398 -14.96 44.56 6.75
C GLU A 398 -15.99 43.55 6.21
N GLU A 399 -15.57 42.53 5.44
CA GLU A 399 -16.45 41.50 4.89
C GLU A 399 -17.08 40.65 6.00
N LEU A 400 -16.27 40.27 7.00
CA LEU A 400 -16.73 39.53 8.17
C LEU A 400 -17.70 40.32 9.01
N GLU A 401 -17.43 41.64 9.23
CA GLU A 401 -18.31 42.54 9.95
C GLU A 401 -19.63 42.74 9.23
N GLU A 402 -19.63 43.05 7.93
CA GLU A 402 -20.85 43.15 7.13
C GLU A 402 -21.67 41.87 7.15
N LYS A 403 -21.06 40.72 7.07
CA LYS A 403 -21.74 39.42 7.11
C LYS A 403 -22.34 39.17 8.49
N SER A 404 -21.58 39.46 9.54
CA SER A 404 -22.09 39.33 10.91
C SER A 404 -23.32 40.16 11.14
N VAL A 405 -23.34 41.43 10.68
CA VAL A 405 -24.52 42.30 10.74
C VAL A 405 -25.69 41.75 9.97
N LYS A 406 -25.47 41.16 8.80
CA LYS A 406 -26.56 40.56 7.99
C LYS A 406 -27.12 39.28 8.64
N LEU A 407 -26.29 38.45 9.23
CA LEU A 407 -26.70 37.22 9.93
C LEU A 407 -27.38 37.50 11.27
N PHE A 408 -26.95 38.57 11.95
CA PHE A 408 -27.35 38.93 13.30
C PHE A 408 -28.32 40.11 13.31
N SER A 409 -29.13 40.35 12.25
CA SER A 409 -30.13 41.40 12.14
C SER A 409 -31.18 41.39 13.27
N PRO A 410 -31.90 42.47 13.58
CA PRO A 410 -32.27 42.99 14.91
C PRO A 410 -33.06 42.14 15.89
N SER A 411 -33.52 40.97 15.54
CA SER A 411 -34.07 40.03 16.55
C SER A 411 -33.01 39.44 17.52
N ILE A 412 -31.72 39.66 17.29
CA ILE A 412 -30.61 39.16 18.10
C ILE A 412 -29.92 40.26 18.91
N CYS A 413 -30.32 41.52 18.80
CA CYS A 413 -29.83 42.57 19.68
C CYS A 413 -30.08 42.30 21.18
N MET A 414 -30.94 41.39 21.55
CA MET A 414 -31.09 40.89 22.92
C MET A 414 -30.05 39.83 23.29
N ALA A 415 -29.31 39.23 22.33
CA ALA A 415 -28.27 38.23 22.60
C ALA A 415 -26.85 38.84 22.70
N ASN A 416 -26.69 40.12 22.32
CA ASN A 416 -25.38 40.79 22.41
C ASN A 416 -24.85 40.95 23.87
N GLU A 417 -25.70 40.88 24.87
CA GLU A 417 -25.23 40.78 26.26
C GLU A 417 -24.60 39.39 26.59
N PHE A 418 -24.92 38.34 25.84
CA PHE A 418 -24.35 37.02 26.03
C PHE A 418 -23.06 36.78 25.24
N VAL A 419 -22.83 37.40 24.09
CA VAL A 419 -21.67 37.19 23.23
C VAL A 419 -20.44 37.83 23.83
N PHE A 420 -20.55 39.01 24.49
CA PHE A 420 -19.41 39.65 25.16
C PHE A 420 -19.07 39.04 26.52
N ALA A 421 -19.95 38.23 27.12
CA ALA A 421 -19.64 37.51 28.36
C ALA A 421 -18.64 36.34 28.11
N ASP A 422 -18.51 35.86 26.86
CA ASP A 422 -17.67 34.70 26.52
C ASP A 422 -16.31 35.07 25.89
N GLU A 423 -15.98 36.36 25.75
CA GLU A 423 -14.64 36.80 25.30
C GLU A 423 -13.50 36.21 26.15
N LYS A 424 -13.76 35.97 27.44
CA LYS A 424 -12.80 35.29 28.33
C LYS A 424 -12.63 33.80 28.02
N ASN A 425 -13.68 33.12 27.61
CA ASN A 425 -13.62 31.70 27.22
C ASN A 425 -13.06 31.49 25.80
N PHE A 426 -13.31 32.44 24.90
CA PHE A 426 -12.72 32.46 23.58
C PHE A 426 -11.20 32.63 23.63
N ASN A 427 -10.71 33.62 24.41
CA ASN A 427 -9.27 33.81 24.62
C ASN A 427 -8.60 32.67 25.38
N ALA A 428 -9.29 31.95 26.25
CA ALA A 428 -8.76 30.79 26.97
C ALA A 428 -8.61 29.57 26.09
N LYS A 429 -9.47 29.37 25.08
CA LYS A 429 -9.35 28.29 24.09
C LYS A 429 -8.26 28.55 23.04
N ILE A 430 -7.89 29.79 22.79
CA ILE A 430 -6.81 30.16 21.87
C ILE A 430 -5.44 30.08 22.54
N GLN A 431 -5.35 30.13 23.89
CA GLN A 431 -4.11 30.02 24.64
C GLN A 431 -3.81 28.61 25.17
N ALA A 432 -4.68 27.63 25.00
CA ALA A 432 -4.50 26.22 25.29
C ALA A 432 -4.23 25.41 24.00
#